data_3dbd5aee19ddd33ef59e6227ef298d51
#
_entry.id   3dbd5aee19ddd33ef59e6227ef298d51
#
_cell.length_a   1.000
_cell.length_b   1.000
_cell.length_c   1.000
_cell.angle_alpha   90.00
_cell.angle_beta   90.00
_cell.angle_gamma   90.00
#
_symmetry.space_group_name_H-M   'P 1'
#
loop_
_entity.id
_entity.type
_entity.pdbx_description
1 polymer ?
#
loop_
_entity_poly.entity_id
_entity_poly.type
_entity_poly.pdbx_seq_one_letter_code
_entity_poly.pdbx_strand_id
1 'polypeptide(L)'
;MADPMHQFEVTKIVDLPDFSIPGLGTIDMAFTNSTLAMTLAAGLIVAFFAAVTARPTVVPGRLQLIGEGVFSYIDNLTESIIGHEGRRFFPYVFTIFLFILVMNLLGMFLVFTATSQLAITATLGIMTILLVLIVGFVRNGAAMYKLFVPAGVPWYMLILVTPIEFISFALRPVTLALRLFGNMLGGHVALKVFAGFVVSLGALAAGGGLGLLAIPAAGLSLAGVVALTALEFLVAFLQAFVFAVLTCVYLNDVVNLGHHH
;
A
#
# COMPACT_ATOMS: atom_id res chain seq x y z
N MET A 1 3.00 -27.17 -14.77
CA MET A 1 2.52 -26.17 -13.80
C MET A 1 2.83 -24.80 -14.37
N ALA A 2 1.84 -23.90 -14.44
CA ALA A 2 2.12 -22.52 -14.85
C ALA A 2 3.06 -21.90 -13.80
N ASP A 3 4.10 -21.20 -14.25
CA ASP A 3 5.05 -20.53 -13.37
C ASP A 3 4.30 -19.48 -12.52
N PRO A 4 4.31 -19.59 -11.19
CA PRO A 4 3.59 -18.65 -10.32
C PRO A 4 4.15 -17.22 -10.41
N MET A 5 5.36 -17.04 -10.96
CA MET A 5 6.03 -15.74 -11.06
C MET A 5 5.64 -14.93 -12.30
N HIS A 6 5.09 -15.57 -13.34
CA HIS A 6 4.73 -14.91 -14.61
C HIS A 6 3.74 -13.72 -14.46
N GLN A 7 2.91 -13.71 -13.42
CA GLN A 7 1.97 -12.59 -13.16
C GLN A 7 2.65 -11.32 -12.66
N PHE A 8 3.94 -11.40 -12.25
CA PHE A 8 4.68 -10.25 -11.72
C PHE A 8 5.59 -9.61 -12.78
N GLU A 9 5.62 -10.19 -13.99
CA GLU A 9 6.38 -9.61 -15.10
C GLU A 9 5.71 -8.34 -15.62
N VAL A 10 6.52 -7.30 -15.78
CA VAL A 10 6.09 -6.03 -16.38
C VAL A 10 6.06 -6.21 -17.88
N THR A 11 4.86 -6.24 -18.45
CA THR A 11 4.69 -6.28 -19.91
C THR A 11 4.41 -4.88 -20.44
N LYS A 12 5.10 -4.50 -21.52
CA LYS A 12 4.80 -3.28 -22.28
C LYS A 12 3.51 -3.51 -23.09
N ILE A 13 2.51 -2.64 -22.89
CA ILE A 13 1.23 -2.69 -23.62
C ILE A 13 1.29 -1.76 -24.82
N VAL A 14 1.87 -0.56 -24.67
CA VAL A 14 2.06 0.42 -25.73
C VAL A 14 3.44 1.02 -25.57
N ASP A 15 4.25 0.96 -26.64
CA ASP A 15 5.52 1.64 -26.70
C ASP A 15 5.28 3.13 -27.02
N LEU A 16 5.70 4.01 -26.09
CA LEU A 16 5.72 5.45 -26.30
C LEU A 16 7.10 5.87 -26.81
N PRO A 17 7.22 6.99 -27.55
CA PRO A 17 8.52 7.44 -28.04
C PRO A 17 9.49 7.70 -26.88
N ASP A 18 10.68 7.13 -26.99
CA ASP A 18 11.75 7.24 -26.01
C ASP A 18 12.19 8.68 -25.80
N PHE A 19 12.27 9.11 -24.55
CA PHE A 19 12.75 10.45 -24.20
C PHE A 19 14.25 10.35 -23.87
N SER A 20 15.11 10.87 -24.75
CA SER A 20 16.55 10.93 -24.50
C SER A 20 16.90 12.21 -23.73
N ILE A 21 17.32 12.09 -22.47
CA ILE A 21 17.87 13.21 -21.69
C ILE A 21 19.39 13.22 -21.91
N PRO A 22 19.96 14.32 -22.44
CA PRO A 22 21.42 14.44 -22.60
C PRO A 22 22.09 14.32 -21.21
N GLY A 23 22.87 13.25 -21.01
CA GLY A 23 23.62 12.98 -19.79
C GLY A 23 23.06 11.88 -18.85
N LEU A 24 21.79 11.45 -18.97
CA LEU A 24 21.19 10.39 -18.13
C LEU A 24 20.80 9.11 -18.91
N GLY A 25 20.98 9.08 -20.25
CA GLY A 25 20.59 7.93 -21.08
C GLY A 25 19.17 8.03 -21.65
N THR A 26 18.73 7.01 -22.36
CA THR A 26 17.38 6.88 -22.90
C THR A 26 16.44 6.32 -21.83
N ILE A 27 15.39 7.07 -21.49
CA ILE A 27 14.32 6.59 -20.62
C ILE A 27 13.26 5.98 -21.53
N ASP A 28 13.11 4.65 -21.46
CA ASP A 28 12.05 3.94 -22.14
C ASP A 28 10.69 4.33 -21.54
N MET A 29 9.94 5.14 -22.24
CA MET A 29 8.55 5.45 -21.87
C MET A 29 7.63 4.42 -22.51
N ALA A 30 7.21 3.42 -21.74
CA ALA A 30 6.23 2.46 -22.18
C ALA A 30 5.01 2.47 -21.24
N PHE A 31 3.83 2.40 -21.81
CA PHE A 31 2.61 2.16 -21.04
C PHE A 31 2.57 0.68 -20.67
N THR A 32 2.82 0.40 -19.39
CA THR A 32 2.92 -0.97 -18.88
C THR A 32 1.60 -1.41 -18.22
N ASN A 33 1.46 -2.72 -17.97
CA ASN A 33 0.37 -3.28 -17.17
C ASN A 33 0.27 -2.62 -15.79
N SER A 34 1.40 -2.21 -15.19
CA SER A 34 1.44 -1.47 -13.91
C SER A 34 0.78 -0.09 -14.02
N THR A 35 1.11 0.64 -15.08
CA THR A 35 0.54 1.98 -15.35
C THR A 35 -0.96 1.87 -15.60
N LEU A 36 -1.40 0.82 -16.32
CA LEU A 36 -2.81 0.55 -16.54
C LEU A 36 -3.55 0.28 -15.21
N ALA A 37 -2.98 -0.53 -14.32
CA ALA A 37 -3.59 -0.81 -13.02
C ALA A 37 -3.67 0.45 -12.14
N MET A 38 -2.63 1.30 -12.13
CA MET A 38 -2.65 2.57 -11.40
C MET A 38 -3.69 3.55 -11.95
N THR A 39 -3.79 3.69 -13.28
CA THR A 39 -4.80 4.56 -13.91
C THR A 39 -6.21 4.05 -13.68
N LEU A 40 -6.42 2.73 -13.74
CA LEU A 40 -7.70 2.11 -13.43
C LEU A 40 -8.10 2.35 -11.97
N ALA A 41 -7.17 2.18 -11.02
CA ALA A 41 -7.41 2.45 -9.61
C ALA A 41 -7.82 3.91 -9.38
N ALA A 42 -7.06 4.85 -9.94
CA ALA A 42 -7.37 6.28 -9.85
C ALA A 42 -8.72 6.60 -10.47
N GLY A 43 -9.02 6.05 -11.66
CA GLY A 43 -10.31 6.21 -12.34
C GLY A 43 -11.48 5.68 -11.53
N LEU A 44 -11.34 4.50 -10.90
CA LEU A 44 -12.37 3.92 -10.03
C LEU A 44 -12.63 4.78 -8.79
N ILE A 45 -11.58 5.31 -8.14
CA ILE A 45 -11.71 6.20 -6.98
C ILE A 45 -12.47 7.46 -7.38
N VAL A 46 -12.07 8.12 -8.48
CA VAL A 46 -12.73 9.33 -8.98
C VAL A 46 -14.17 9.04 -9.37
N ALA A 47 -14.44 7.95 -10.09
CA ALA A 47 -15.80 7.56 -10.50
C ALA A 47 -16.68 7.25 -9.29
N PHE A 48 -16.16 6.55 -8.28
CA PHE A 48 -16.89 6.24 -7.05
C PHE A 48 -17.28 7.51 -6.30
N PHE A 49 -16.33 8.43 -6.04
CA PHE A 49 -16.64 9.67 -5.33
C PHE A 49 -17.49 10.64 -6.16
N ALA A 50 -17.32 10.68 -7.49
CA ALA A 50 -18.21 11.42 -8.36
C ALA A 50 -19.65 10.89 -8.27
N ALA A 51 -19.84 9.57 -8.22
CA ALA A 51 -21.16 8.97 -8.03
C ALA A 51 -21.76 9.25 -6.65
N VAL A 52 -20.94 9.22 -5.60
CA VAL A 52 -21.34 9.55 -4.21
C VAL A 52 -21.81 11.00 -4.09
N THR A 53 -21.11 11.93 -4.76
CA THR A 53 -21.37 13.38 -4.67
C THR A 53 -22.39 13.88 -5.69
N ALA A 54 -22.75 13.09 -6.72
CA ALA A 54 -23.63 13.52 -7.80
C ALA A 54 -25.05 13.87 -7.33
N ARG A 55 -25.57 13.22 -6.28
CA ARG A 55 -26.91 13.47 -5.73
C ARG A 55 -26.89 13.35 -4.21
N PRO A 56 -26.38 14.36 -3.51
CA PRO A 56 -26.38 14.34 -2.05
C PRO A 56 -27.82 14.43 -1.53
N THR A 57 -28.23 13.45 -0.75
CA THR A 57 -29.56 13.42 -0.10
C THR A 57 -29.39 13.45 1.40
N VAL A 58 -30.37 14.10 2.11
CA VAL A 58 -30.34 14.19 3.59
C VAL A 58 -30.44 12.80 4.23
N VAL A 59 -31.15 11.86 3.58
CA VAL A 59 -31.13 10.44 3.96
C VAL A 59 -30.18 9.72 3.03
N PRO A 60 -28.96 9.33 3.49
CA PRO A 60 -27.93 8.80 2.62
C PRO A 60 -28.33 7.46 2.00
N GLY A 61 -28.16 7.32 0.69
CA GLY A 61 -28.24 6.04 0.01
C GLY A 61 -27.05 5.14 0.38
N ARG A 62 -27.11 3.85 0.02
CA ARG A 62 -26.06 2.87 0.37
C ARG A 62 -24.65 3.28 -0.08
N LEU A 63 -24.53 3.82 -1.30
CA LEU A 63 -23.23 4.29 -1.82
C LEU A 63 -22.72 5.52 -1.06
N GLN A 64 -23.63 6.47 -0.78
CA GLN A 64 -23.31 7.67 -0.02
C GLN A 64 -22.86 7.29 1.40
N LEU A 65 -23.57 6.36 2.05
CA LEU A 65 -23.23 5.88 3.39
C LEU A 65 -21.80 5.26 3.44
N ILE A 66 -21.41 4.46 2.43
CA ILE A 66 -20.08 3.90 2.35
C ILE A 66 -19.04 5.02 2.16
N GLY A 67 -19.26 5.96 1.24
CA GLY A 67 -18.35 7.06 0.98
C GLY A 67 -18.15 7.96 2.19
N GLU A 68 -19.23 8.37 2.84
CA GLU A 68 -19.21 9.18 4.07
C GLU A 68 -18.57 8.41 5.24
N GLY A 69 -18.82 7.10 5.33
CA GLY A 69 -18.21 6.24 6.35
C GLY A 69 -16.70 6.17 6.23
N VAL A 70 -16.19 5.93 5.02
CA VAL A 70 -14.74 5.89 4.76
C VAL A 70 -14.11 7.27 4.99
N PHE A 71 -14.79 8.34 4.55
CA PHE A 71 -14.33 9.71 4.79
C PHE A 71 -14.21 10.01 6.28
N SER A 72 -15.29 9.79 7.05
CA SER A 72 -15.31 10.04 8.49
C SER A 72 -14.31 9.17 9.24
N TYR A 73 -14.09 7.94 8.80
CA TYR A 73 -13.11 7.03 9.42
C TYR A 73 -11.69 7.58 9.32
N ILE A 74 -11.27 8.04 8.14
CA ILE A 74 -9.92 8.60 7.95
C ILE A 74 -9.81 10.02 8.54
N ASP A 75 -10.88 10.82 8.55
CA ASP A 75 -10.89 12.15 9.18
C ASP A 75 -10.67 12.01 10.69
N ASN A 76 -11.43 11.14 11.35
CA ASN A 76 -11.28 10.84 12.77
C ASN A 76 -9.89 10.27 13.10
N LEU A 77 -9.35 9.40 12.23
CA LEU A 77 -8.00 8.86 12.37
C LEU A 77 -6.96 9.99 12.34
N THR A 78 -7.06 10.87 11.35
CA THR A 78 -6.11 11.97 11.14
C THR A 78 -6.19 12.97 12.30
N GLU A 79 -7.39 13.30 12.76
CA GLU A 79 -7.62 14.19 13.89
C GLU A 79 -7.14 13.57 15.21
N SER A 80 -7.34 12.27 15.42
CA SER A 80 -6.90 11.58 16.65
C SER A 80 -5.36 11.49 16.78
N ILE A 81 -4.63 11.43 15.67
CA ILE A 81 -3.16 11.29 15.69
C ILE A 81 -2.45 12.65 15.61
N ILE A 82 -2.87 13.54 14.70
CA ILE A 82 -2.19 14.82 14.45
C ILE A 82 -2.84 15.97 15.25
N GLY A 83 -4.11 15.82 15.65
CA GLY A 83 -4.91 16.87 16.27
C GLY A 83 -5.55 17.81 15.23
N HIS A 84 -5.97 19.01 15.66
CA HIS A 84 -6.68 19.98 14.80
C HIS A 84 -5.91 20.38 13.54
N GLU A 85 -4.59 20.34 13.57
CA GLU A 85 -3.75 20.63 12.41
C GLU A 85 -3.80 19.52 11.36
N GLY A 86 -4.27 18.34 11.73
CA GLY A 86 -4.40 17.17 10.84
C GLY A 86 -5.32 17.42 9.65
N ARG A 87 -6.31 18.30 9.78
CA ARG A 87 -7.25 18.62 8.67
C ARG A 87 -6.57 19.12 7.40
N ARG A 88 -5.40 19.74 7.51
CA ARG A 88 -4.63 20.17 6.34
C ARG A 88 -4.02 19.00 5.58
N PHE A 89 -3.69 17.92 6.28
CA PHE A 89 -3.04 16.73 5.72
C PHE A 89 -4.04 15.62 5.37
N PHE A 90 -5.29 15.75 5.83
CA PHE A 90 -6.37 14.82 5.55
C PHE A 90 -6.49 14.45 4.05
N PRO A 91 -6.51 15.41 3.10
CA PRO A 91 -6.67 15.07 1.69
C PRO A 91 -5.57 14.13 1.18
N TYR A 92 -4.33 14.31 1.65
CA TYR A 92 -3.22 13.45 1.29
C TYR A 92 -3.36 12.04 1.90
N VAL A 93 -3.61 11.98 3.21
CA VAL A 93 -3.79 10.70 3.92
C VAL A 93 -4.96 9.91 3.34
N PHE A 94 -6.06 10.58 3.06
CA PHE A 94 -7.24 9.99 2.44
C PHE A 94 -6.97 9.45 1.04
N THR A 95 -6.29 10.24 0.21
CA THR A 95 -5.94 9.82 -1.16
C THR A 95 -5.02 8.61 -1.16
N ILE A 96 -3.98 8.61 -0.32
CA ILE A 96 -3.01 7.50 -0.28
C ILE A 96 -3.65 6.23 0.29
N PHE A 97 -4.51 6.37 1.31
CA PHE A 97 -5.27 5.25 1.86
C PHE A 97 -6.15 4.59 0.78
N LEU A 98 -6.97 5.39 0.09
CA LEU A 98 -7.84 4.89 -0.96
C LEU A 98 -7.07 4.30 -2.12
N PHE A 99 -6.00 4.96 -2.54
CA PHE A 99 -5.18 4.49 -3.65
C PHE A 99 -4.57 3.11 -3.34
N ILE A 100 -3.97 2.94 -2.17
CA ILE A 100 -3.39 1.66 -1.75
C ILE A 100 -4.50 0.61 -1.58
N LEU A 101 -5.63 0.96 -0.96
CA LEU A 101 -6.74 0.04 -0.75
C LEU A 101 -7.28 -0.48 -2.09
N VAL A 102 -7.59 0.44 -3.01
CA VAL A 102 -8.15 0.07 -4.33
C VAL A 102 -7.12 -0.69 -5.16
N MET A 103 -5.85 -0.30 -5.12
CA MET A 103 -4.76 -1.03 -5.80
C MET A 103 -4.62 -2.46 -5.28
N ASN A 104 -4.68 -2.66 -3.97
CA ASN A 104 -4.60 -3.99 -3.36
C ASN A 104 -5.82 -4.83 -3.71
N LEU A 105 -7.03 -4.26 -3.64
CA LEU A 105 -8.27 -4.95 -4.04
C LEU A 105 -8.26 -5.30 -5.52
N LEU A 106 -7.90 -4.37 -6.40
CA LEU A 106 -7.78 -4.64 -7.83
C LEU A 106 -6.76 -5.75 -8.12
N GLY A 107 -5.65 -5.77 -7.38
CA GLY A 107 -4.64 -6.82 -7.51
C GLY A 107 -5.17 -8.22 -7.22
N MET A 108 -6.17 -8.35 -6.36
CA MET A 108 -6.81 -9.65 -6.06
C MET A 108 -7.77 -10.10 -7.18
N PHE A 109 -8.37 -9.18 -7.91
CA PHE A 109 -9.31 -9.48 -9.00
C PHE A 109 -8.63 -9.55 -10.37
N LEU A 110 -7.55 -8.80 -10.59
CA LEU A 110 -6.79 -8.78 -11.83
C LEU A 110 -5.67 -9.82 -11.81
N VAL A 111 -5.31 -10.30 -12.98
CA VAL A 111 -4.19 -11.25 -13.16
C VAL A 111 -2.85 -10.61 -12.77
N PHE A 112 -2.77 -9.28 -12.81
CA PHE A 112 -1.57 -8.50 -12.52
C PHE A 112 -1.76 -7.61 -11.29
N THR A 113 -0.82 -7.71 -10.35
CA THR A 113 -0.83 -6.94 -9.09
C THR A 113 0.24 -5.86 -9.12
N ALA A 114 -0.14 -4.61 -9.33
CA ALA A 114 0.82 -3.51 -9.40
C ALA A 114 1.55 -3.25 -8.06
N THR A 115 0.89 -3.47 -6.92
CA THR A 115 1.49 -3.33 -5.59
C THR A 115 2.50 -4.43 -5.23
N SER A 116 2.58 -5.51 -6.02
CA SER A 116 3.65 -6.50 -5.93
C SER A 116 4.96 -6.04 -6.58
N GLN A 117 4.99 -4.83 -7.16
CA GLN A 117 6.21 -4.25 -7.71
C GLN A 117 6.87 -3.32 -6.69
N LEU A 118 8.11 -3.65 -6.34
CA LEU A 118 8.90 -2.88 -5.38
C LEU A 118 9.07 -1.42 -5.82
N ALA A 119 9.19 -1.16 -7.13
CA ALA A 119 9.33 0.20 -7.66
C ALA A 119 8.13 1.09 -7.31
N ILE A 120 6.90 0.58 -7.43
CA ILE A 120 5.67 1.33 -7.14
C ILE A 120 5.54 1.57 -5.63
N THR A 121 5.73 0.53 -4.83
CA THR A 121 5.63 0.63 -3.37
C THR A 121 6.72 1.50 -2.77
N ALA A 122 7.95 1.44 -3.31
CA ALA A 122 9.05 2.32 -2.93
C ALA A 122 8.74 3.79 -3.29
N THR A 123 8.18 4.05 -4.47
CA THR A 123 7.78 5.40 -4.88
C THR A 123 6.74 6.00 -3.92
N LEU A 124 5.72 5.22 -3.52
CA LEU A 124 4.73 5.67 -2.54
C LEU A 124 5.36 5.95 -1.17
N GLY A 125 6.27 5.09 -0.71
CA GLY A 125 7.00 5.28 0.54
C GLY A 125 7.90 6.52 0.51
N ILE A 126 8.66 6.71 -0.57
CA ILE A 126 9.53 7.87 -0.76
C ILE A 126 8.71 9.16 -0.88
N MET A 127 7.61 9.15 -1.62
CA MET A 127 6.71 10.30 -1.74
C MET A 127 6.17 10.75 -0.39
N THR A 128 5.79 9.79 0.46
CA THR A 128 5.29 10.08 1.81
C THR A 128 6.38 10.73 2.68
N ILE A 129 7.59 10.16 2.70
CA ILE A 129 8.69 10.74 3.49
C ILE A 129 9.13 12.09 2.94
N LEU A 130 9.15 12.25 1.61
CA LEU A 130 9.46 13.53 0.99
C LEU A 130 8.46 14.62 1.42
N LEU A 131 7.17 14.30 1.45
CA LEU A 131 6.13 15.20 1.94
C LEU A 131 6.38 15.57 3.41
N VAL A 132 6.67 14.58 4.27
CA VAL A 132 6.98 14.80 5.69
C VAL A 132 8.19 15.72 5.86
N LEU A 133 9.25 15.50 5.06
CA LEU A 133 10.44 16.36 5.07
C LEU A 133 10.12 17.79 4.61
N ILE A 134 9.38 17.95 3.51
CA ILE A 134 8.99 19.28 3.00
C ILE A 134 8.18 20.02 4.06
N VAL A 135 7.16 19.39 4.64
CA VAL A 135 6.34 19.97 5.71
C VAL A 135 7.21 20.35 6.90
N GLY A 136 8.14 19.49 7.29
CA GLY A 136 9.05 19.71 8.39
C GLY A 136 9.96 20.92 8.19
N PHE A 137 10.59 21.00 7.04
CA PHE A 137 11.47 22.13 6.74
C PHE A 137 10.71 23.44 6.56
N VAL A 138 9.55 23.43 5.89
CA VAL A 138 8.73 24.63 5.69
C VAL A 138 8.18 25.15 7.02
N ARG A 139 7.80 24.27 7.95
CA ARG A 139 7.18 24.66 9.21
C ARG A 139 8.19 24.99 10.30
N ASN A 140 9.22 24.17 10.44
CA ASN A 140 10.16 24.23 11.56
C ASN A 140 11.54 24.78 11.15
N GLY A 141 11.83 24.92 9.86
CA GLY A 141 13.14 25.39 9.37
C GLY A 141 14.29 24.58 9.97
N ALA A 142 15.27 25.27 10.54
CA ALA A 142 16.41 24.62 11.19
C ALA A 142 16.05 23.80 12.45
N ALA A 143 14.87 24.03 13.07
CA ALA A 143 14.43 23.24 14.22
C ALA A 143 14.11 21.80 13.86
N MET A 144 13.96 21.48 12.56
CA MET A 144 13.79 20.09 12.06
C MET A 144 14.93 19.17 12.51
N TYR A 145 16.14 19.69 12.72
CA TYR A 145 17.26 18.88 13.25
C TYR A 145 17.02 18.36 14.68
N LYS A 146 16.12 19.00 15.46
CA LYS A 146 15.74 18.54 16.79
C LYS A 146 15.00 17.19 16.75
N LEU A 147 14.44 16.81 15.60
CA LEU A 147 13.85 15.48 15.41
C LEU A 147 14.88 14.35 15.63
N PHE A 148 16.15 14.63 15.28
CA PHE A 148 17.24 13.67 15.40
C PHE A 148 18.02 13.80 16.73
N VAL A 149 17.70 14.84 17.51
CA VAL A 149 18.36 15.15 18.79
C VAL A 149 17.31 15.20 19.89
N PRO A 150 16.96 14.06 20.51
CA PRO A 150 15.95 14.02 21.58
C PRO A 150 16.35 14.92 22.75
N ALA A 151 15.38 15.68 23.28
CA ALA A 151 15.60 16.52 24.44
C ALA A 151 15.86 15.67 25.71
N GLY A 152 16.74 16.14 26.59
CA GLY A 152 17.03 15.47 27.87
C GLY A 152 18.08 14.37 27.83
N VAL A 153 18.70 14.08 26.67
CA VAL A 153 19.79 13.09 26.53
C VAL A 153 21.14 13.75 26.79
N PRO A 154 22.01 13.17 27.67
CA PRO A 154 23.36 13.67 27.89
C PRO A 154 24.17 13.73 26.60
N TRP A 155 25.02 14.73 26.45
CA TRP A 155 25.76 14.99 25.22
C TRP A 155 26.59 13.79 24.70
N TYR A 156 27.15 12.96 25.59
CA TYR A 156 27.93 11.79 25.23
C TYR A 156 27.05 10.66 24.62
N MET A 157 25.77 10.58 24.99
CA MET A 157 24.84 9.64 24.40
C MET A 157 24.30 10.11 23.05
N LEU A 158 24.30 11.43 22.77
CA LEU A 158 23.84 11.97 21.48
C LEU A 158 24.68 11.46 20.32
N ILE A 159 25.97 11.18 20.53
CA ILE A 159 26.85 10.60 19.50
C ILE A 159 26.34 9.25 19.01
N LEU A 160 25.67 8.48 19.87
CA LEU A 160 25.10 7.18 19.51
C LEU A 160 23.63 7.32 19.07
N VAL A 161 22.83 8.10 19.77
CA VAL A 161 21.37 8.20 19.55
C VAL A 161 21.07 8.92 18.24
N THR A 162 21.77 10.01 17.92
CA THR A 162 21.50 10.77 16.69
C THR A 162 21.67 9.95 15.39
N PRO A 163 22.76 9.16 15.21
CA PRO A 163 22.87 8.29 14.04
C PRO A 163 21.78 7.21 14.00
N ILE A 164 21.41 6.65 15.15
CA ILE A 164 20.35 5.62 15.23
C ILE A 164 19.01 6.23 14.82
N GLU A 165 18.66 7.42 15.31
CA GLU A 165 17.42 8.09 14.96
C GLU A 165 17.37 8.47 13.46
N PHE A 166 18.50 8.94 12.92
CA PHE A 166 18.62 9.23 11.49
C PHE A 166 18.44 7.97 10.63
N ILE A 167 19.09 6.86 11.00
CA ILE A 167 18.95 5.57 10.30
C ILE A 167 17.51 5.07 10.41
N SER A 168 16.91 5.15 11.61
CA SER A 168 15.51 4.76 11.85
C SER A 168 14.57 5.55 10.94
N PHE A 169 14.76 6.87 10.87
CA PHE A 169 13.97 7.73 9.99
C PHE A 169 14.15 7.37 8.50
N ALA A 170 15.40 7.14 8.06
CA ALA A 170 15.71 6.78 6.68
C ALA A 170 15.15 5.39 6.28
N LEU A 171 15.02 4.47 7.25
CA LEU A 171 14.44 3.15 7.01
C LEU A 171 12.90 3.15 6.94
N ARG A 172 12.22 4.19 7.41
CA ARG A 172 10.76 4.30 7.40
C ARG A 172 10.13 4.04 6.02
N PRO A 173 10.57 4.70 4.91
CA PRO A 173 10.02 4.43 3.58
C PRO A 173 10.34 3.02 3.09
N VAL A 174 11.52 2.50 3.44
CA VAL A 174 11.94 1.16 3.04
C VAL A 174 11.05 0.10 3.69
N THR A 175 10.80 0.23 4.98
CA THR A 175 9.93 -0.71 5.72
C THR A 175 8.47 -0.64 5.24
N LEU A 176 7.97 0.55 4.91
CA LEU A 176 6.64 0.72 4.31
C LEU A 176 6.54 0.02 2.95
N ALA A 177 7.51 0.26 2.07
CA ALA A 177 7.56 -0.33 0.75
C ALA A 177 7.68 -1.86 0.81
N LEU A 178 8.61 -2.38 1.61
CA LEU A 178 8.82 -3.82 1.76
C LEU A 178 7.62 -4.53 2.37
N ARG A 179 6.91 -3.88 3.31
CA ARG A 179 5.70 -4.45 3.91
C ARG A 179 4.58 -4.57 2.88
N LEU A 180 4.36 -3.53 2.07
CA LEU A 180 3.34 -3.56 1.03
C LEU A 180 3.69 -4.59 -0.06
N PHE A 181 4.92 -4.56 -0.54
CA PHE A 181 5.44 -5.51 -1.52
C PHE A 181 5.37 -6.97 -1.02
N GLY A 182 5.93 -7.23 0.17
CA GLY A 182 6.05 -8.59 0.72
C GLY A 182 4.70 -9.25 1.02
N ASN A 183 3.75 -8.48 1.54
CA ASN A 183 2.40 -9.01 1.82
C ASN A 183 1.67 -9.39 0.54
N MET A 184 1.72 -8.54 -0.49
CA MET A 184 1.02 -8.82 -1.75
C MET A 184 1.70 -9.95 -2.54
N LEU A 185 3.04 -9.94 -2.64
CA LEU A 185 3.77 -10.99 -3.32
C LEU A 185 3.57 -12.35 -2.62
N GLY A 186 3.75 -12.38 -1.29
CA GLY A 186 3.63 -13.60 -0.48
C GLY A 186 2.23 -14.20 -0.53
N GLY A 187 1.19 -13.39 -0.41
CA GLY A 187 -0.21 -13.82 -0.48
C GLY A 187 -0.53 -14.48 -1.82
N HIS A 188 -0.26 -13.79 -2.92
CA HIS A 188 -0.54 -14.33 -4.27
C HIS A 188 0.26 -15.60 -4.60
N VAL A 189 1.52 -15.69 -4.18
CA VAL A 189 2.32 -16.92 -4.37
C VAL A 189 1.71 -18.07 -3.57
N ALA A 190 1.35 -17.84 -2.29
CA ALA A 190 0.71 -18.86 -1.46
C ALA A 190 -0.60 -19.35 -2.07
N LEU A 191 -1.49 -18.42 -2.51
CA LEU A 191 -2.75 -18.78 -3.19
C LEU A 191 -2.53 -19.68 -4.41
N LYS A 192 -1.56 -19.36 -5.26
CA LYS A 192 -1.27 -20.18 -6.45
C LYS A 192 -0.74 -21.55 -6.11
N VAL A 193 0.11 -21.66 -5.09
CA VAL A 193 0.62 -22.96 -4.64
C VAL A 193 -0.54 -23.84 -4.14
N PHE A 194 -1.42 -23.32 -3.29
CA PHE A 194 -2.57 -24.07 -2.82
C PHE A 194 -3.57 -24.40 -3.93
N ALA A 195 -3.82 -23.47 -4.85
CA ALA A 195 -4.64 -23.74 -6.04
C ALA A 195 -4.02 -24.83 -6.93
N GLY A 196 -2.71 -24.84 -7.06
CA GLY A 196 -1.96 -25.88 -7.77
C GLY A 196 -2.17 -27.27 -7.11
N PHE A 197 -2.18 -27.35 -5.78
CA PHE A 197 -2.50 -28.59 -5.06
C PHE A 197 -3.93 -29.06 -5.32
N VAL A 198 -4.90 -28.15 -5.32
CA VAL A 198 -6.31 -28.49 -5.63
C VAL A 198 -6.40 -29.14 -7.01
N VAL A 199 -5.76 -28.55 -8.02
CA VAL A 199 -5.78 -29.07 -9.40
C VAL A 199 -5.06 -30.42 -9.50
N SER A 200 -3.87 -30.54 -8.91
CA SER A 200 -3.04 -31.75 -8.99
C SER A 200 -3.70 -32.92 -8.27
N LEU A 201 -4.22 -32.70 -7.05
CA LEU A 201 -4.90 -33.72 -6.26
C LEU A 201 -6.27 -34.07 -6.87
N GLY A 202 -6.98 -33.10 -7.43
CA GLY A 202 -8.22 -33.31 -8.15
C GLY A 202 -8.02 -34.18 -9.42
N ALA A 203 -6.96 -33.92 -10.17
CA ALA A 203 -6.61 -34.74 -11.34
C ALA A 203 -6.24 -36.19 -10.95
N LEU A 204 -5.52 -36.39 -9.84
CA LEU A 204 -5.23 -37.72 -9.30
C LEU A 204 -6.50 -38.45 -8.88
N ALA A 205 -7.44 -37.76 -8.23
CA ALA A 205 -8.73 -38.35 -7.83
C ALA A 205 -9.58 -38.75 -9.03
N ALA A 206 -9.56 -37.97 -10.11
CA ALA A 206 -10.30 -38.26 -11.34
C ALA A 206 -9.78 -39.52 -12.07
N GLY A 207 -8.51 -39.94 -11.84
CA GLY A 207 -7.93 -41.16 -12.39
C GLY A 207 -8.47 -42.46 -11.78
N GLY A 208 -9.27 -42.41 -10.73
CA GLY A 208 -9.89 -43.57 -10.05
C GLY A 208 -8.92 -44.40 -9.21
N GLY A 209 -9.40 -45.53 -8.67
CA GLY A 209 -8.59 -46.42 -7.85
C GLY A 209 -8.05 -45.79 -6.58
N LEU A 210 -6.74 -45.94 -6.32
CA LEU A 210 -6.09 -45.35 -5.15
C LEU A 210 -6.11 -43.80 -5.18
N GLY A 211 -6.36 -43.17 -6.34
CA GLY A 211 -6.49 -41.70 -6.48
C GLY A 211 -7.68 -41.13 -5.71
N LEU A 212 -8.70 -41.93 -5.40
CA LEU A 212 -9.83 -41.50 -4.55
C LEU A 212 -9.39 -41.06 -3.14
N LEU A 213 -8.28 -41.58 -2.64
CA LEU A 213 -7.69 -41.13 -1.37
C LEU A 213 -7.17 -39.70 -1.40
N ALA A 214 -7.00 -39.10 -2.59
CA ALA A 214 -6.62 -37.70 -2.74
C ALA A 214 -7.79 -36.71 -2.55
N ILE A 215 -9.04 -37.16 -2.53
CA ILE A 215 -10.23 -36.31 -2.38
C ILE A 215 -10.20 -35.49 -1.07
N PRO A 216 -9.96 -36.07 0.11
CA PRO A 216 -9.92 -35.29 1.35
C PRO A 216 -8.76 -34.29 1.36
N ALA A 217 -7.62 -34.63 0.76
CA ALA A 217 -6.49 -33.71 0.63
C ALA A 217 -6.80 -32.55 -0.33
N ALA A 218 -7.49 -32.82 -1.45
CA ALA A 218 -7.98 -31.79 -2.37
C ALA A 218 -8.99 -30.85 -1.68
N GLY A 219 -9.92 -31.42 -0.89
CA GLY A 219 -10.86 -30.64 -0.11
C GLY A 219 -10.20 -29.75 0.95
N LEU A 220 -9.19 -30.27 1.64
CA LEU A 220 -8.40 -29.48 2.59
C LEU A 220 -7.63 -28.34 1.90
N SER A 221 -7.05 -28.62 0.74
CA SER A 221 -6.37 -27.59 -0.07
C SER A 221 -7.34 -26.51 -0.56
N LEU A 222 -8.55 -26.88 -0.95
CA LEU A 222 -9.60 -25.93 -1.33
C LEU A 222 -10.03 -25.06 -0.15
N ALA A 223 -10.22 -25.64 1.03
CA ALA A 223 -10.49 -24.89 2.26
C ALA A 223 -9.34 -23.91 2.57
N GLY A 224 -8.08 -24.34 2.33
CA GLY A 224 -6.90 -23.48 2.45
C GLY A 224 -6.93 -22.27 1.49
N VAL A 225 -7.31 -22.49 0.23
CA VAL A 225 -7.48 -21.39 -0.76
C VAL A 225 -8.52 -20.38 -0.28
N VAL A 226 -9.68 -20.84 0.20
CA VAL A 226 -10.74 -19.95 0.70
C VAL A 226 -10.27 -19.17 1.92
N ALA A 227 -9.60 -19.82 2.86
CA ALA A 227 -9.06 -19.16 4.06
C ALA A 227 -7.99 -18.14 3.71
N LEU A 228 -7.06 -18.47 2.79
CA LEU A 228 -6.03 -17.54 2.31
C LEU A 228 -6.63 -16.35 1.57
N THR A 229 -7.65 -16.55 0.74
CA THR A 229 -8.33 -15.45 0.05
C THR A 229 -8.98 -14.49 1.06
N ALA A 230 -9.66 -15.01 2.08
CA ALA A 230 -10.22 -14.17 3.14
C ALA A 230 -9.13 -13.41 3.90
N LEU A 231 -8.00 -14.07 4.19
CA LEU A 231 -6.84 -13.43 4.81
C LEU A 231 -6.27 -12.32 3.93
N GLU A 232 -6.15 -12.53 2.61
CA GLU A 232 -5.65 -11.51 1.68
C GLU A 232 -6.54 -10.26 1.65
N PHE A 233 -7.88 -10.41 1.68
CA PHE A 233 -8.79 -9.27 1.80
C PHE A 233 -8.55 -8.48 3.08
N LEU A 234 -8.40 -9.17 4.21
CA LEU A 234 -8.11 -8.54 5.47
C LEU A 234 -6.75 -7.81 5.43
N VAL A 235 -5.73 -8.45 4.89
CA VAL A 235 -4.39 -7.88 4.76
C VAL A 235 -4.39 -6.68 3.81
N ALA A 236 -5.14 -6.74 2.70
CA ALA A 236 -5.27 -5.62 1.77
C ALA A 236 -5.80 -4.36 2.45
N PHE A 237 -6.82 -4.50 3.29
CA PHE A 237 -7.36 -3.40 4.10
C PHE A 237 -6.37 -2.94 5.17
N LEU A 238 -5.86 -3.87 5.97
CA LEU A 238 -4.91 -3.56 7.05
C LEU A 238 -3.67 -2.85 6.54
N GLN A 239 -3.17 -3.23 5.36
CA GLN A 239 -1.99 -2.61 4.79
C GLN A 239 -2.23 -1.16 4.39
N ALA A 240 -3.38 -0.85 3.77
CA ALA A 240 -3.77 0.52 3.47
C ALA A 240 -3.95 1.34 4.76
N PHE A 241 -4.59 0.77 5.77
CA PHE A 241 -4.78 1.38 7.07
C PHE A 241 -3.46 1.67 7.79
N VAL A 242 -2.56 0.69 7.88
CA VAL A 242 -1.23 0.86 8.51
C VAL A 242 -0.42 1.93 7.78
N PHE A 243 -0.50 1.98 6.44
CA PHE A 243 0.19 3.02 5.68
C PHE A 243 -0.33 4.42 6.03
N ALA A 244 -1.66 4.59 6.12
CA ALA A 244 -2.29 5.85 6.52
C ALA A 244 -1.92 6.24 7.96
N VAL A 245 -1.98 5.31 8.92
CA VAL A 245 -1.60 5.53 10.32
C VAL A 245 -0.14 5.98 10.42
N LEU A 246 0.78 5.27 9.78
CA LEU A 246 2.20 5.62 9.83
C LEU A 246 2.47 6.98 9.17
N THR A 247 1.76 7.30 8.08
CA THR A 247 1.82 8.64 7.47
C THR A 247 1.37 9.72 8.47
N CYS A 248 0.27 9.50 9.19
CA CYS A 248 -0.19 10.41 10.24
C CYS A 248 0.82 10.55 11.37
N VAL A 249 1.41 9.46 11.83
CA VAL A 249 2.43 9.47 12.90
C VAL A 249 3.65 10.26 12.46
N TYR A 250 4.15 10.06 11.24
CA TYR A 250 5.31 10.79 10.73
C TYR A 250 5.02 12.28 10.54
N LEU A 251 3.81 12.63 10.12
CA LEU A 251 3.37 14.02 10.06
C LEU A 251 3.24 14.63 11.45
N ASN A 252 2.71 13.89 12.42
CA ASN A 252 2.60 14.34 13.81
C ASN A 252 3.96 14.63 14.42
N ASP A 253 4.96 13.74 14.22
CA ASP A 253 6.35 13.93 14.70
C ASP A 253 6.93 15.28 14.26
N VAL A 254 6.56 15.72 13.05
CA VAL A 254 7.11 16.94 12.43
C VAL A 254 6.25 18.16 12.73
N VAL A 255 4.92 18.01 12.76
CA VAL A 255 3.97 19.11 12.99
C VAL A 255 4.02 19.58 14.45
N ASN A 256 4.15 18.66 15.39
CA ASN A 256 4.12 18.94 16.83
C ASN A 256 5.53 18.96 17.48
N LEU A 257 6.58 19.14 16.68
CA LEU A 257 7.98 19.17 17.12
C LEU A 257 8.27 20.21 18.24
N GLY A 258 7.40 21.22 18.39
CA GLY A 258 7.51 22.27 19.43
C GLY A 258 6.67 22.04 20.69
N HIS A 259 5.81 21.02 20.73
CA HIS A 259 4.87 20.80 21.85
C HIS A 259 5.31 19.70 22.83
N HIS A 260 6.46 19.06 22.60
CA HIS A 260 7.03 18.05 23.50
C HIS A 260 8.05 18.67 24.48
N HIS A 261 7.68 19.84 25.09
CA HIS A 261 8.46 20.43 26.20
C HIS A 261 7.57 20.60 27.40
#